data_55b45c816e2f51b3c8b7eee085d11912
#
_entry.id   55b45c816e2f51b3c8b7eee085d11912
#
_cell.length_a   1.000
_cell.length_b   1.000
_cell.length_c   1.000
_cell.angle_alpha   90.00
_cell.angle_beta   90.00
_cell.angle_gamma   90.00
#
_symmetry.space_group_name_H-M   'P 1'
#
loop_
_entity.id
_entity.type
_entity.pdbx_description
1 polymer ?
#
loop_
_entity_poly.entity_id
_entity_poly.type
_entity_poly.pdbx_seq_one_letter_code
_entity_poly.pdbx_strand_id
1 'polypeptide(L)'
;MLYKHALERAAANVEAKQDSYRAALDLKLDALIDLARQHGADAASDLLYLLAQDVIADAGACKLSELSLAAHSLCDLLVSEARGPRFDAALKVHVDALIALRHPDPDARNPQRAAILAGLARISQKCDR
;
A
#
# COMPACT_ATOMS: atom_id res chain seq x y z
N MET A 1 -31.67 -27.57 2.23
CA MET A 1 -30.74 -27.88 1.11
C MET A 1 -30.48 -26.72 0.17
N LEU A 2 -31.53 -25.98 -0.23
CA LEU A 2 -31.37 -24.76 -1.03
C LEU A 2 -30.51 -23.68 -0.35
N TYR A 3 -30.61 -23.61 0.96
CA TYR A 3 -29.87 -22.64 1.78
C TYR A 3 -28.35 -22.87 1.74
N LYS A 4 -27.92 -24.13 1.78
CA LYS A 4 -26.50 -24.51 1.72
C LYS A 4 -25.87 -24.07 0.40
N HIS A 5 -26.55 -24.31 -0.73
CA HIS A 5 -26.06 -23.92 -2.05
C HIS A 5 -25.97 -22.40 -2.19
N ALA A 6 -26.92 -21.66 -1.60
CA ALA A 6 -26.89 -20.20 -1.62
C ALA A 6 -25.68 -19.66 -0.85
N LEU A 7 -25.36 -20.26 0.31
CA LEU A 7 -24.16 -19.88 1.08
C LEU A 7 -22.87 -20.20 0.35
N GLU A 8 -22.79 -21.35 -0.30
CA GLU A 8 -21.62 -21.75 -1.10
C GLU A 8 -21.39 -20.78 -2.26
N ARG A 9 -22.45 -20.38 -2.97
CA ARG A 9 -22.36 -19.39 -4.04
C ARG A 9 -21.93 -18.02 -3.53
N ALA A 10 -22.45 -17.59 -2.40
CA ALA A 10 -22.09 -16.32 -1.79
C ALA A 10 -20.60 -16.31 -1.42
N ALA A 11 -20.11 -17.41 -0.81
CA ALA A 11 -18.70 -17.56 -0.47
C ALA A 11 -17.81 -17.53 -1.72
N ALA A 12 -18.19 -18.25 -2.77
CA ALA A 12 -17.45 -18.27 -4.04
C ALA A 12 -17.41 -16.89 -4.69
N ASN A 13 -18.53 -16.13 -4.63
CA ASN A 13 -18.59 -14.78 -5.18
C ASN A 13 -17.69 -13.81 -4.39
N VAL A 14 -17.61 -13.96 -3.08
CA VAL A 14 -16.72 -13.14 -2.25
C VAL A 14 -15.26 -13.42 -2.60
N GLU A 15 -14.89 -14.70 -2.74
CA GLU A 15 -13.54 -15.08 -3.16
C GLU A 15 -13.18 -14.52 -4.53
N ALA A 16 -14.09 -14.62 -5.50
CA ALA A 16 -13.89 -14.11 -6.85
C ALA A 16 -13.67 -12.59 -6.84
N LYS A 17 -14.42 -11.86 -6.01
CA LYS A 17 -14.23 -10.42 -5.85
C LYS A 17 -12.89 -10.08 -5.21
N GLN A 18 -12.47 -10.83 -4.20
CA GLN A 18 -11.17 -10.64 -3.55
C GLN A 18 -10.03 -10.89 -4.54
N ASP A 19 -10.12 -11.93 -5.35
CA ASP A 19 -9.11 -12.21 -6.40
C ASP A 19 -9.06 -11.07 -7.42
N SER A 20 -10.20 -10.51 -7.81
CA SER A 20 -10.28 -9.37 -8.70
C SER A 20 -9.65 -8.12 -8.10
N TYR A 21 -9.94 -7.81 -6.83
CA TYR A 21 -9.31 -6.70 -6.11
C TYR A 21 -7.81 -6.91 -5.97
N ARG A 22 -7.38 -8.15 -5.73
CA ARG A 22 -5.97 -8.49 -5.61
C ARG A 22 -5.22 -8.24 -6.91
N ALA A 23 -5.78 -8.67 -8.04
CA ALA A 23 -5.20 -8.44 -9.35
C ALA A 23 -5.11 -6.94 -9.66
N ALA A 24 -6.17 -6.18 -9.37
CA ALA A 24 -6.18 -4.73 -9.54
C ALA A 24 -5.14 -4.05 -8.65
N LEU A 25 -5.03 -4.51 -7.39
CA LEU A 25 -4.04 -4.00 -6.44
C LEU A 25 -2.61 -4.20 -6.95
N ASP A 26 -2.29 -5.39 -7.45
CA ASP A 26 -0.96 -5.68 -7.98
C ASP A 26 -0.61 -4.78 -9.16
N LEU A 27 -1.55 -4.53 -10.07
CA LEU A 27 -1.34 -3.62 -11.19
C LEU A 27 -1.10 -2.18 -10.73
N LYS A 28 -1.85 -1.72 -9.74
CA LYS A 28 -1.71 -0.37 -9.19
C LYS A 28 -0.39 -0.20 -8.44
N LEU A 29 0.02 -1.22 -7.69
CA LEU A 29 1.32 -1.22 -7.01
C LEU A 29 2.46 -1.17 -8.01
N ASP A 30 2.41 -1.97 -9.06
CA ASP A 30 3.43 -1.95 -10.11
C ASP A 30 3.52 -0.57 -10.76
N ALA A 31 2.38 0.03 -11.09
CA ALA A 31 2.32 1.36 -11.68
C ALA A 31 2.89 2.43 -10.74
N LEU A 32 2.53 2.36 -9.46
CA LEU A 32 3.01 3.30 -8.43
C LEU A 32 4.52 3.20 -8.25
N ILE A 33 5.03 1.97 -8.12
CA ILE A 33 6.46 1.71 -7.93
C ILE A 33 7.26 2.21 -9.12
N ASP A 34 6.83 1.88 -10.34
CA ASP A 34 7.50 2.30 -11.56
C ASP A 34 7.51 3.82 -11.69
N LEU A 35 6.38 4.46 -11.42
CA LEU A 35 6.27 5.92 -11.51
C LEU A 35 7.21 6.60 -10.51
N ALA A 36 7.26 6.11 -9.27
CA ALA A 36 8.13 6.66 -8.24
C ALA A 36 9.61 6.51 -8.60
N ARG A 37 9.99 5.38 -9.19
CA ARG A 37 11.38 5.11 -9.57
C ARG A 37 11.84 5.91 -10.79
N GLN A 38 10.94 6.10 -11.76
CA GLN A 38 11.31 6.76 -13.03
C GLN A 38 11.35 8.28 -12.92
N HIS A 39 10.44 8.86 -12.17
CA HIS A 39 10.22 10.32 -12.19
C HIS A 39 10.58 11.03 -10.90
N GLY A 40 10.85 10.29 -9.83
CA GLY A 40 11.11 10.89 -8.52
C GLY A 40 9.89 11.66 -8.00
N ALA A 41 10.13 12.54 -7.06
CA ALA A 41 9.07 13.17 -6.28
C ALA A 41 8.36 14.33 -6.99
N ASP A 42 9.05 15.05 -7.88
CA ASP A 42 8.57 16.37 -8.31
C ASP A 42 7.60 16.31 -9.49
N ALA A 43 7.77 15.37 -10.40
CA ALA A 43 7.05 15.39 -11.67
C ALA A 43 5.73 14.63 -11.66
N ALA A 44 5.43 13.83 -10.62
CA ALA A 44 4.30 12.91 -10.63
C ALA A 44 3.60 12.79 -9.27
N SER A 45 3.76 13.78 -8.39
CA SER A 45 3.21 13.72 -7.02
C SER A 45 1.70 13.51 -7.00
N ASP A 46 0.96 14.20 -7.88
CA ASP A 46 -0.50 14.09 -7.93
C ASP A 46 -0.93 12.69 -8.36
N LEU A 47 -0.27 12.11 -9.35
CA LEU A 47 -0.57 10.77 -9.83
C LEU A 47 -0.17 9.71 -8.79
N LEU A 48 0.99 9.89 -8.15
CA LEU A 48 1.41 9.03 -7.04
C LEU A 48 0.37 9.02 -5.92
N TYR A 49 -0.14 10.20 -5.57
CA TYR A 49 -1.16 10.35 -4.54
C TYR A 49 -2.44 9.59 -4.92
N LEU A 50 -2.92 9.75 -6.15
CA LEU A 50 -4.12 9.04 -6.62
C LEU A 50 -3.92 7.52 -6.61
N LEU A 51 -2.76 7.05 -7.07
CA LEU A 51 -2.44 5.61 -7.04
C LEU A 51 -2.37 5.09 -5.61
N ALA A 52 -1.77 5.86 -4.69
CA ALA A 52 -1.69 5.47 -3.29
C ALA A 52 -3.08 5.40 -2.65
N GLN A 53 -3.98 6.31 -2.97
CA GLN A 53 -5.37 6.27 -2.52
C GLN A 53 -6.07 5.01 -3.00
N ASP A 54 -5.89 4.64 -4.26
CA ASP A 54 -6.46 3.41 -4.82
C ASP A 54 -5.89 2.16 -4.14
N VAL A 55 -4.58 2.16 -3.84
CA VAL A 55 -3.93 1.06 -3.11
C VAL A 55 -4.52 0.93 -1.71
N ILE A 56 -4.78 2.03 -1.01
CA ILE A 56 -5.42 2.00 0.32
C ILE A 56 -6.77 1.29 0.24
N ALA A 57 -7.60 1.67 -0.74
CA ALA A 57 -8.94 1.10 -0.90
C ALA A 57 -8.86 -0.40 -1.20
N ASP A 58 -8.03 -0.79 -2.16
CA ASP A 58 -7.91 -2.19 -2.57
C ASP A 58 -7.23 -3.05 -1.49
N ALA A 59 -6.23 -2.52 -0.80
CA ALA A 59 -5.58 -3.21 0.31
C ALA A 59 -6.57 -3.46 1.45
N GLY A 60 -7.42 -2.48 1.74
CA GLY A 60 -8.49 -2.66 2.72
C GLY A 60 -9.46 -3.77 2.34
N ALA A 61 -9.88 -3.80 1.06
CA ALA A 61 -10.76 -4.85 0.56
C ALA A 61 -10.13 -6.24 0.62
N CYS A 62 -8.80 -6.33 0.45
CA CYS A 62 -8.05 -7.58 0.53
C CYS A 62 -7.59 -7.93 1.94
N LYS A 63 -7.94 -7.13 2.94
CA LYS A 63 -7.54 -7.31 4.35
C LYS A 63 -6.02 -7.25 4.55
N LEU A 64 -5.34 -6.46 3.75
CA LEU A 64 -3.89 -6.23 3.86
C LEU A 64 -3.63 -4.94 4.63
N SER A 65 -3.87 -4.97 5.94
CA SER A 65 -3.83 -3.78 6.80
C SER A 65 -2.45 -3.10 6.84
N GLU A 66 -1.39 -3.88 6.84
CA GLU A 66 -0.03 -3.33 6.86
C GLU A 66 0.30 -2.58 5.57
N LEU A 67 -0.10 -3.15 4.42
CA LEU A 67 0.05 -2.48 3.12
C LEU A 67 -0.78 -1.19 3.08
N SER A 68 -1.99 -1.22 3.60
CA SER A 68 -2.85 -0.05 3.71
C SER A 68 -2.19 1.06 4.55
N LEU A 69 -1.60 0.70 5.69
CA LEU A 69 -0.88 1.65 6.54
C LEU A 69 0.32 2.26 5.81
N ALA A 70 1.08 1.46 5.08
CA ALA A 70 2.22 1.95 4.30
C ALA A 70 1.76 2.95 3.22
N ALA A 71 0.66 2.65 2.54
CA ALA A 71 0.11 3.54 1.52
C ALA A 71 -0.44 4.84 2.13
N HIS A 72 -1.06 4.78 3.30
CA HIS A 72 -1.47 5.97 4.05
C HIS A 72 -0.27 6.85 4.39
N SER A 73 0.80 6.25 4.89
CA SER A 73 2.03 6.97 5.21
C SER A 73 2.62 7.65 3.97
N LEU A 74 2.56 6.98 2.82
CA LEU A 74 3.00 7.57 1.56
C LEU A 74 2.13 8.78 1.19
N CYS A 75 0.82 8.70 1.35
CA CYS A 75 -0.07 9.85 1.11
C CYS A 75 0.30 11.04 1.99
N ASP A 76 0.58 10.80 3.27
CA ASP A 76 1.00 11.86 4.19
C ASP A 76 2.30 12.51 3.74
N LEU A 77 3.26 11.70 3.29
CA LEU A 77 4.51 12.21 2.73
C LEU A 77 4.26 13.09 1.50
N LEU A 78 3.40 12.63 0.59
CA LEU A 78 3.13 13.33 -0.67
C LEU A 78 2.43 14.67 -0.48
N VAL A 79 1.62 14.83 0.57
CA VAL A 79 0.96 16.10 0.87
C VAL A 79 1.87 17.06 1.66
N SER A 80 3.00 16.59 2.18
CA SER A 80 3.95 17.48 2.84
C SER A 80 4.57 18.43 1.82
N GLU A 81 4.80 19.66 2.22
CA GLU A 81 5.37 20.69 1.33
C GLU A 81 6.88 20.56 1.17
N ALA A 82 7.53 19.86 2.08
CA ALA A 82 8.97 19.70 2.06
C ALA A 82 9.42 18.80 0.90
N ARG A 83 10.32 19.31 0.10
CA ARG A 83 10.96 18.57 -1.01
C ARG A 83 12.47 18.65 -0.84
N GLY A 84 13.19 17.75 -1.49
CA GLY A 84 14.63 17.70 -1.44
C GLY A 84 15.16 16.30 -1.08
N PRO A 85 16.46 16.18 -0.70
CA PRO A 85 17.06 14.86 -0.47
C PRO A 85 16.37 14.04 0.61
N ARG A 86 15.85 14.66 1.65
CA ARG A 86 15.10 13.96 2.71
C ARG A 86 13.79 13.37 2.18
N PHE A 87 13.10 14.13 1.35
CA PHE A 87 11.86 13.66 0.72
C PHE A 87 12.16 12.48 -0.19
N ASP A 88 13.19 12.57 -1.02
CA ASP A 88 13.58 11.50 -1.94
C ASP A 88 13.94 10.23 -1.18
N ALA A 89 14.70 10.35 -0.08
CA ALA A 89 15.04 9.22 0.77
C ALA A 89 13.79 8.60 1.42
N ALA A 90 12.87 9.45 1.91
CA ALA A 90 11.62 8.99 2.51
C ALA A 90 10.72 8.30 1.48
N LEU A 91 10.65 8.82 0.25
CA LEU A 91 9.90 8.22 -0.84
C LEU A 91 10.45 6.82 -1.14
N LYS A 92 11.77 6.67 -1.22
CA LYS A 92 12.40 5.37 -1.45
C LYS A 92 12.06 4.38 -0.35
N VAL A 93 12.09 4.80 0.91
CA VAL A 93 11.73 3.95 2.05
C VAL A 93 10.27 3.48 1.93
N HIS A 94 9.36 4.36 1.52
CA HIS A 94 7.96 4.00 1.33
C HIS A 94 7.77 3.03 0.17
N VAL A 95 8.47 3.23 -0.94
CA VAL A 95 8.43 2.30 -2.09
C VAL A 95 8.93 0.92 -1.67
N ASP A 96 10.05 0.87 -0.97
CA ASP A 96 10.62 -0.40 -0.48
C ASP A 96 9.65 -1.09 0.50
N ALA A 97 8.97 -0.32 1.34
CA ALA A 97 7.95 -0.85 2.26
C ALA A 97 6.76 -1.45 1.51
N LEU A 98 6.28 -0.78 0.47
CA LEU A 98 5.17 -1.30 -0.35
C LEU A 98 5.56 -2.62 -1.01
N ILE A 99 6.78 -2.73 -1.53
CA ILE A 99 7.30 -3.98 -2.11
C ILE A 99 7.33 -5.10 -1.08
N ALA A 100 7.84 -4.80 0.12
CA ALA A 100 7.97 -5.80 1.18
C ALA A 100 6.60 -6.25 1.75
N LEU A 101 5.62 -5.34 1.79
CA LEU A 101 4.32 -5.60 2.42
C LEU A 101 3.23 -6.02 1.43
N ARG A 102 3.54 -6.06 0.12
CA ARG A 102 2.52 -6.38 -0.91
C ARG A 102 1.97 -7.79 -0.80
N HIS A 103 2.69 -8.70 -0.18
CA HIS A 103 2.24 -10.07 0.06
C HIS A 103 2.04 -10.30 1.55
N PRO A 104 0.98 -10.99 1.97
CA PRO A 104 0.80 -11.32 3.38
C PRO A 104 1.92 -12.28 3.82
N ASP A 105 2.47 -12.00 4.99
CA ASP A 105 3.48 -12.87 5.58
C ASP A 105 2.77 -13.87 6.49
N PRO A 106 2.98 -15.19 6.31
CA PRO A 106 2.41 -16.20 7.20
C PRO A 106 3.00 -16.12 8.62
N ASP A 107 4.16 -15.49 8.80
CA ASP A 107 4.76 -15.29 10.10
C ASP A 107 4.45 -13.88 10.62
N ALA A 108 3.43 -13.80 11.50
CA ALA A 108 3.01 -12.53 12.09
C ALA A 108 4.07 -11.89 12.99
N ARG A 109 5.15 -12.61 13.32
CA ARG A 109 6.22 -12.13 14.19
C ARG A 109 7.48 -11.77 13.42
N ASN A 110 7.40 -11.63 12.11
CA ASN A 110 8.56 -11.31 11.29
C ASN A 110 9.17 -9.97 11.74
N PRO A 111 10.41 -9.95 12.26
CA PRO A 111 11.01 -8.71 12.76
C PRO A 111 11.29 -7.69 11.65
N GLN A 112 11.47 -8.12 10.40
CA GLN A 112 11.65 -7.20 9.27
C GLN A 112 10.39 -6.37 9.03
N ARG A 113 9.21 -6.98 9.08
CA ARG A 113 7.95 -6.24 8.90
C ARG A 113 7.75 -5.23 10.01
N ALA A 114 8.02 -5.64 11.25
CA ALA A 114 7.92 -4.74 12.40
C ALA A 114 8.87 -3.56 12.27
N ALA A 115 10.11 -3.79 11.82
CA ALA A 115 11.10 -2.74 11.60
C ALA A 115 10.67 -1.76 10.50
N ILE A 116 10.07 -2.27 9.41
CA ILE A 116 9.54 -1.45 8.31
C ILE A 116 8.44 -0.53 8.83
N LEU A 117 7.47 -1.09 9.55
CA LEU A 117 6.34 -0.31 10.10
C LEU A 117 6.83 0.74 11.10
N ALA A 118 7.77 0.40 11.96
CA ALA A 118 8.37 1.34 12.90
C ALA A 118 9.11 2.47 12.18
N GLY A 119 9.81 2.14 11.09
CA GLY A 119 10.49 3.13 10.25
C GLY A 119 9.52 4.12 9.61
N LEU A 120 8.41 3.62 9.07
CA LEU A 120 7.36 4.46 8.49
C LEU A 120 6.74 5.40 9.54
N ALA A 121 6.46 4.88 10.73
CA ALA A 121 5.90 5.68 11.82
C ALA A 121 6.84 6.84 12.20
N ARG A 122 8.15 6.61 12.25
CA ARG A 122 9.13 7.64 12.53
C ARG A 122 9.17 8.73 11.48
N ILE A 123 9.08 8.36 10.20
CA ILE A 123 9.05 9.31 9.10
C ILE A 123 7.77 10.16 9.17
N SER A 124 6.63 9.53 9.41
CA SER A 124 5.35 10.22 9.54
C SER A 124 5.37 11.26 10.66
N GLN A 125 5.95 10.92 11.81
CA GLN A 125 6.09 11.85 12.93
C GLN A 125 6.96 13.06 12.57
N LYS A 126 8.01 12.87 11.79
CA LYS A 126 8.87 13.97 11.34
C LYS A 126 8.19 14.87 10.33
N CYS A 127 7.33 14.33 9.49
CA CYS A 127 6.58 15.09 8.49
C CYS A 127 5.48 15.95 9.12
N ASP A 128 4.95 15.55 10.28
CA ASP A 128 3.90 16.28 11.01
C ASP A 128 4.45 17.51 11.77
N ARG A 129 5.74 17.68 11.79
CA ARG A 129 6.40 18.85 12.39
C ARG A 129 6.89 19.78 11.28
#